data_96aae61ab093bbcff06a9daf2601cee4
#
_entry.id   96aae61ab093bbcff06a9daf2601cee4
#
_cell.length_a   1.000
_cell.length_b   1.000
_cell.length_c   1.000
_cell.angle_alpha   90.00
_cell.angle_beta   90.00
_cell.angle_gamma   90.00
#
_symmetry.space_group_name_H-M   'P 1'
#
loop_
_entity.id
_entity.type
_entity.pdbx_description
1 polymer ?
#
loop_
_entity_poly.entity_id
_entity_poly.type
_entity_poly.pdbx_seq_one_letter_code
_entity_poly.pdbx_strand_id
1 'polypeptide(L)'
;MNTFEKWDDQRTDLASSVTQQHAYRRGPRITAIETLVPHDIMPGLLAIRVHVQDADGRVWMGHGETYYVPTSVASVIHDFFSPRLLGSDALAIESHWRFLYERMIAFAGTGAELRALSAIDLALWDLAGQIHQEPIWRLLGGPVRDSVPVYNSSGGPSYGRSNKQVPGASGWPGHGDPGKQGPLEDNWASINQPVELAKELIDLGYRGMKLWSFDGVYRRQGGQLLTARDIDEGLAPFRQIRNALGDQIDLMLDGHGFFSLGVARQIARAMQEVRPLWLEDILRPDCIHTMVEFRKSIDVPVAVSEMLVTIDAYRRVLEAGAADMIMIDPTWVGGISGTRRIAELAQAYNVPTLMHDCTGPMTLLAGLHIAGSNTGVAYQETVRAHLATLYPHLIDTELRVESGHLELPMRPGIGASWRADLFDSKHPGYRRSDSGHR
;
A
#
# COMPACT_ATOMS: atom_id res chain seq x y z
N MET A 1 -14.75 46.00 -5.81
CA MET A 1 -14.69 44.86 -6.72
C MET A 1 -13.38 44.16 -6.45
N ASN A 2 -13.48 42.95 -5.89
CA ASN A 2 -12.38 42.23 -5.27
C ASN A 2 -11.50 41.58 -6.35
N THR A 3 -10.19 41.70 -6.24
CA THR A 3 -9.20 41.11 -7.17
C THR A 3 -9.30 39.58 -7.29
N PHE A 4 -9.96 38.91 -6.36
CA PHE A 4 -10.24 37.46 -6.39
C PHE A 4 -11.35 37.05 -7.38
N GLU A 5 -12.39 37.90 -7.58
CA GLU A 5 -13.45 37.61 -8.55
C GLU A 5 -12.93 37.70 -10.00
N LYS A 6 -11.96 38.57 -10.27
CA LYS A 6 -11.33 38.66 -11.61
C LYS A 6 -10.46 37.46 -11.97
N TRP A 7 -9.95 36.74 -10.99
CA TRP A 7 -9.13 35.53 -11.23
C TRP A 7 -9.98 34.30 -11.57
N ASP A 8 -11.17 34.19 -10.99
CA ASP A 8 -12.13 33.15 -11.31
C ASP A 8 -12.77 33.33 -12.69
N ASP A 9 -13.09 34.59 -13.07
CA ASP A 9 -13.61 34.92 -14.39
C ASP A 9 -12.60 34.65 -15.51
N GLN A 10 -11.31 34.92 -15.31
CA GLN A 10 -10.28 34.57 -16.30
C GLN A 10 -10.03 33.11 -16.47
N ARG A 11 -10.21 32.29 -15.42
CA ARG A 11 -10.15 30.81 -15.53
C ARG A 11 -11.38 30.24 -16.22
N THR A 12 -12.55 30.80 -16.01
CA THR A 12 -13.78 30.44 -16.72
C THR A 12 -13.70 30.82 -18.21
N ASP A 13 -13.08 31.93 -18.55
CA ASP A 13 -12.89 32.36 -19.96
C ASP A 13 -11.80 31.51 -20.66
N LEU A 14 -10.70 31.14 -20.01
CA LEU A 14 -9.73 30.22 -20.56
C LEU A 14 -10.30 28.79 -20.72
N ALA A 15 -11.11 28.34 -19.77
CA ALA A 15 -11.83 27.06 -19.88
C ALA A 15 -12.91 27.13 -20.99
N SER A 16 -13.59 28.26 -21.16
CA SER A 16 -14.61 28.45 -22.22
C SER A 16 -13.99 28.61 -23.61
N SER A 17 -12.84 29.26 -23.74
CA SER A 17 -12.14 29.44 -25.03
C SER A 17 -11.46 28.10 -25.52
N VAL A 18 -10.99 27.29 -24.61
CA VAL A 18 -10.49 25.93 -24.93
C VAL A 18 -11.64 24.99 -25.28
N THR A 19 -12.84 25.21 -24.72
CA THR A 19 -14.04 24.37 -24.98
C THR A 19 -14.67 24.61 -26.35
N GLN A 20 -14.37 25.72 -27.02
CA GLN A 20 -14.95 26.01 -28.35
C GLN A 20 -14.15 25.47 -29.54
N GLN A 21 -12.89 25.06 -29.40
CA GLN A 21 -12.07 24.61 -30.53
C GLN A 21 -11.78 23.10 -30.57
N HIS A 22 -11.95 22.37 -29.49
CA HIS A 22 -11.92 20.90 -29.51
C HIS A 22 -13.09 20.42 -28.67
N ALA A 23 -14.09 19.80 -29.31
CA ALA A 23 -15.10 19.00 -28.64
C ALA A 23 -14.39 17.78 -27.99
N TYR A 24 -13.67 17.98 -26.89
CA TYR A 24 -13.31 16.89 -26.01
C TYR A 24 -14.61 16.21 -25.62
N ARG A 25 -14.79 14.96 -26.04
CA ARG A 25 -15.88 14.15 -25.50
C ARG A 25 -15.70 14.19 -24.00
N ARG A 26 -16.63 14.83 -23.30
CA ARG A 26 -16.65 14.82 -21.83
C ARG A 26 -16.76 13.37 -21.42
N GLY A 27 -15.85 12.92 -20.57
CA GLY A 27 -15.88 11.56 -20.02
C GLY A 27 -17.15 11.29 -19.20
N PRO A 28 -17.36 10.03 -18.78
CA PRO A 28 -18.47 9.65 -17.91
C PRO A 28 -18.49 10.47 -16.64
N ARG A 29 -19.70 10.82 -16.17
CA ARG A 29 -19.90 11.60 -14.96
C ARG A 29 -19.97 10.73 -13.74
N ILE A 30 -19.32 11.12 -12.66
CA ILE A 30 -19.43 10.45 -11.35
C ILE A 30 -20.86 10.68 -10.83
N THR A 31 -21.62 9.59 -10.65
CA THR A 31 -23.01 9.62 -10.20
C THR A 31 -23.18 9.25 -8.74
N ALA A 32 -22.33 8.36 -8.22
CA ALA A 32 -22.33 7.99 -6.82
C ALA A 32 -20.94 7.50 -6.36
N ILE A 33 -20.70 7.60 -5.06
CA ILE A 33 -19.54 7.03 -4.37
C ILE A 33 -20.07 6.23 -3.19
N GLU A 34 -19.64 4.96 -3.11
CA GLU A 34 -19.95 4.06 -2.01
C GLU A 34 -18.68 3.68 -1.27
N THR A 35 -18.77 3.55 0.04
CA THR A 35 -17.71 2.99 0.87
C THR A 35 -18.27 1.89 1.74
N LEU A 36 -17.42 0.91 2.07
CA LEU A 36 -17.73 -0.17 2.99
C LEU A 36 -16.52 -0.52 3.85
N VAL A 37 -16.74 -0.68 5.15
CA VAL A 37 -15.78 -1.32 6.06
C VAL A 37 -16.26 -2.74 6.29
N PRO A 38 -15.59 -3.77 5.76
CA PRO A 38 -15.98 -5.17 5.91
C PRO A 38 -15.55 -5.71 7.29
N HIS A 39 -16.27 -5.30 8.34
CA HIS A 39 -15.91 -5.56 9.75
C HIS A 39 -15.68 -7.04 10.07
N ASP A 40 -16.44 -7.94 9.43
CA ASP A 40 -16.38 -9.38 9.68
C ASP A 40 -15.23 -10.09 8.97
N ILE A 41 -14.66 -9.45 7.93
CA ILE A 41 -13.58 -10.03 7.12
C ILE A 41 -12.26 -9.34 7.44
N MET A 42 -12.21 -8.01 7.29
CA MET A 42 -10.98 -7.22 7.37
C MET A 42 -11.29 -5.80 7.89
N PRO A 43 -11.44 -5.63 9.22
CA PRO A 43 -11.99 -4.40 9.83
C PRO A 43 -11.10 -3.16 9.66
N GLY A 44 -9.84 -3.32 9.28
CA GLY A 44 -8.94 -2.21 8.93
C GLY A 44 -9.09 -1.70 7.51
N LEU A 45 -9.79 -2.44 6.64
CA LEU A 45 -9.97 -2.12 5.24
C LEU A 45 -11.13 -1.12 5.03
N LEU A 46 -10.97 -0.21 4.08
CA LEU A 46 -12.06 0.55 3.46
C LEU A 46 -12.13 0.20 1.97
N ALA A 47 -13.19 -0.47 1.56
CA ALA A 47 -13.51 -0.73 0.17
C ALA A 47 -14.31 0.43 -0.42
N ILE A 48 -14.03 0.79 -1.68
CA ILE A 48 -14.70 1.89 -2.39
C ILE A 48 -15.26 1.40 -3.71
N ARG A 49 -16.45 1.95 -4.10
CA ARG A 49 -17.00 1.94 -5.45
C ARG A 49 -17.29 3.35 -5.93
N VAL A 50 -16.85 3.67 -7.13
CA VAL A 50 -17.19 4.93 -7.81
C VAL A 50 -18.05 4.60 -9.03
N HIS A 51 -19.29 5.05 -9.03
CA HIS A 51 -20.25 4.83 -10.10
C HIS A 51 -20.19 5.97 -11.10
N VAL A 52 -20.18 5.66 -12.39
CA VAL A 52 -20.17 6.66 -13.45
C VAL A 52 -21.16 6.33 -14.55
N GLN A 53 -21.63 7.37 -15.25
CA GLN A 53 -22.51 7.23 -16.41
C GLN A 53 -22.07 8.19 -17.52
N ASP A 54 -22.03 7.70 -18.76
CA ASP A 54 -21.79 8.55 -19.93
C ASP A 54 -23.08 9.18 -20.48
N ALA A 55 -22.92 9.98 -21.52
CA ALA A 55 -24.04 10.67 -22.18
C ALA A 55 -25.02 9.70 -22.89
N ASP A 56 -24.56 8.49 -23.25
CA ASP A 56 -25.34 7.46 -23.90
C ASP A 56 -26.05 6.53 -22.88
N GLY A 57 -25.90 6.82 -21.58
CA GLY A 57 -26.51 6.07 -20.49
C GLY A 57 -25.76 4.78 -20.09
N ARG A 58 -24.56 4.53 -20.64
CA ARG A 58 -23.73 3.40 -20.23
C ARG A 58 -23.16 3.68 -18.84
N VAL A 59 -23.09 2.65 -18.05
CA VAL A 59 -22.61 2.73 -16.65
C VAL A 59 -21.34 1.88 -16.46
N TRP A 60 -20.44 2.37 -15.60
CA TRP A 60 -19.27 1.65 -15.13
C TRP A 60 -19.13 1.85 -13.62
N MET A 61 -18.36 0.99 -13.00
CA MET A 61 -18.09 1.05 -11.58
C MET A 61 -16.61 0.79 -11.34
N GLY A 62 -15.91 1.81 -10.83
CA GLY A 62 -14.50 1.69 -10.45
C GLY A 62 -14.34 1.22 -9.01
N HIS A 63 -13.31 0.43 -8.77
CA HIS A 63 -12.99 -0.19 -7.50
C HIS A 63 -11.68 0.36 -6.93
N GLY A 64 -11.69 0.69 -5.65
CA GLY A 64 -10.52 1.16 -4.93
C GLY A 64 -10.56 0.73 -3.48
N GLU A 65 -9.47 0.94 -2.78
CA GLU A 65 -9.37 0.65 -1.35
C GLU A 65 -8.34 1.51 -0.65
N THR A 66 -8.36 1.44 0.67
CA THR A 66 -7.24 1.80 1.54
C THR A 66 -7.34 1.05 2.86
N TYR A 67 -6.32 1.17 3.69
CA TYR A 67 -6.25 0.47 4.96
C TYR A 67 -5.91 1.44 6.10
N TYR A 68 -6.26 1.07 7.33
CA TYR A 68 -6.22 1.87 8.56
C TYR A 68 -7.21 3.05 8.60
N VAL A 69 -7.70 3.32 9.80
CA VAL A 69 -8.66 4.38 10.13
C VAL A 69 -9.86 4.50 9.17
N PRO A 70 -10.49 3.35 8.74
CA PRO A 70 -11.44 3.34 7.63
C PRO A 70 -12.64 4.26 7.85
N THR A 71 -13.13 4.40 9.09
CA THR A 71 -14.25 5.30 9.42
C THR A 71 -13.90 6.77 9.18
N SER A 72 -12.69 7.18 9.58
CA SER A 72 -12.20 8.55 9.34
C SER A 72 -12.02 8.81 7.85
N VAL A 73 -11.46 7.83 7.12
CA VAL A 73 -11.30 7.90 5.66
C VAL A 73 -12.66 8.00 4.95
N ALA A 74 -13.64 7.19 5.34
CA ALA A 74 -15.00 7.27 4.81
C ALA A 74 -15.61 8.67 5.02
N SER A 75 -15.41 9.29 6.18
CA SER A 75 -15.87 10.65 6.43
C SER A 75 -15.20 11.66 5.51
N VAL A 76 -13.89 11.58 5.30
CA VAL A 76 -13.20 12.45 4.31
C VAL A 76 -13.79 12.28 2.92
N ILE A 77 -14.03 11.05 2.48
CA ILE A 77 -14.62 10.79 1.16
C ILE A 77 -16.01 11.39 1.03
N HIS A 78 -16.91 11.09 1.98
CA HIS A 78 -18.32 11.46 1.86
C HIS A 78 -18.58 12.94 2.17
N ASP A 79 -17.90 13.50 3.19
CA ASP A 79 -18.21 14.82 3.70
C ASP A 79 -17.34 15.91 3.02
N PHE A 80 -16.17 15.55 2.48
CA PHE A 80 -15.22 16.49 1.91
C PHE A 80 -14.95 16.28 0.41
N PHE A 81 -14.75 15.05 -0.09
CA PHE A 81 -14.42 14.78 -1.49
C PHE A 81 -15.65 14.65 -2.38
N SER A 82 -16.69 13.93 -1.94
CA SER A 82 -17.87 13.66 -2.75
C SER A 82 -18.57 14.91 -3.26
N PRO A 83 -18.74 16.01 -2.49
CA PRO A 83 -19.36 17.23 -3.01
C PRO A 83 -18.64 17.83 -4.23
N ARG A 84 -17.35 17.58 -4.37
CA ARG A 84 -16.53 18.04 -5.50
C ARG A 84 -16.53 17.06 -6.66
N LEU A 85 -16.53 15.77 -6.36
CA LEU A 85 -16.38 14.71 -7.36
C LEU A 85 -17.70 14.42 -8.09
N LEU A 86 -18.83 14.45 -7.38
CA LEU A 86 -20.14 14.17 -7.97
C LEU A 86 -20.47 15.13 -9.11
N GLY A 87 -20.90 14.57 -10.27
CA GLY A 87 -21.17 15.28 -11.50
C GLY A 87 -19.94 15.67 -12.32
N SER A 88 -18.72 15.44 -11.82
CA SER A 88 -17.48 15.73 -12.54
C SER A 88 -17.10 14.59 -13.51
N ASP A 89 -16.17 14.87 -14.42
CA ASP A 89 -15.62 13.92 -15.39
C ASP A 89 -14.69 12.93 -14.69
N ALA A 90 -15.04 11.64 -14.69
CA ALA A 90 -14.26 10.61 -14.00
C ALA A 90 -12.87 10.39 -14.62
N LEU A 91 -12.67 10.72 -15.91
CA LEU A 91 -11.38 10.56 -16.60
C LEU A 91 -10.41 11.72 -16.36
N ALA A 92 -10.86 12.79 -15.69
CA ALA A 92 -9.99 13.90 -15.32
C ALA A 92 -9.14 13.60 -14.07
N ILE A 93 -8.52 12.42 -14.01
CA ILE A 93 -7.83 11.84 -12.84
C ILE A 93 -6.81 12.82 -12.26
N GLU A 94 -5.91 13.35 -13.10
CA GLU A 94 -4.87 14.30 -12.68
C GLU A 94 -5.45 15.59 -12.08
N SER A 95 -6.52 16.11 -12.67
CA SER A 95 -7.21 17.31 -12.17
C SER A 95 -7.83 17.06 -10.79
N HIS A 96 -8.45 15.89 -10.59
CA HIS A 96 -9.02 15.51 -9.30
C HIS A 96 -7.93 15.29 -8.27
N TRP A 97 -6.89 14.54 -8.62
CA TRP A 97 -5.76 14.27 -7.73
C TRP A 97 -5.16 15.58 -7.21
N ARG A 98 -4.81 16.48 -8.12
CA ARG A 98 -4.18 17.76 -7.78
C ARG A 98 -5.11 18.64 -6.94
N PHE A 99 -6.37 18.76 -7.34
CA PHE A 99 -7.34 19.58 -6.61
C PHE A 99 -7.53 19.10 -5.18
N LEU A 100 -7.74 17.80 -4.99
CA LEU A 100 -7.95 17.20 -3.67
C LEU A 100 -6.68 17.33 -2.81
N TYR A 101 -5.51 17.02 -3.39
CA TYR A 101 -4.22 17.13 -2.70
C TYR A 101 -3.94 18.57 -2.22
N GLU A 102 -4.09 19.55 -3.07
CA GLU A 102 -3.87 20.98 -2.72
C GLU A 102 -4.80 21.45 -1.59
N ARG A 103 -6.04 20.95 -1.56
CA ARG A 103 -6.99 21.30 -0.49
C ARG A 103 -6.63 20.70 0.87
N MET A 104 -5.96 19.57 0.90
CA MET A 104 -5.51 18.91 2.14
C MET A 104 -4.29 19.60 2.77
N ILE A 105 -3.52 20.37 2.02
CA ILE A 105 -2.33 21.07 2.51
C ILE A 105 -2.67 21.98 3.70
N ALA A 106 -3.86 22.59 3.71
CA ALA A 106 -4.30 23.50 4.77
C ALA A 106 -4.36 22.85 6.16
N PHE A 107 -4.49 21.52 6.23
CA PHE A 107 -4.53 20.75 7.49
C PHE A 107 -3.54 19.56 7.50
N ALA A 108 -2.44 19.73 6.76
CA ALA A 108 -1.32 18.79 6.68
C ALA A 108 -1.64 17.39 6.13
N GLY A 109 -2.75 17.21 5.43
CA GLY A 109 -3.30 16.03 4.76
C GLY A 109 -2.43 14.80 4.48
N THR A 110 -1.83 14.22 5.51
CA THR A 110 -0.92 13.05 5.42
C THR A 110 -1.49 11.79 6.08
N GLY A 111 -2.68 11.90 6.68
CA GLY A 111 -3.35 10.81 7.39
C GLY A 111 -4.51 10.23 6.59
N ALA A 112 -5.71 10.27 7.17
CA ALA A 112 -6.94 9.77 6.57
C ALA A 112 -7.25 10.42 5.21
N GLU A 113 -6.87 11.67 5.03
CA GLU A 113 -7.11 12.45 3.81
C GLU A 113 -6.34 11.88 2.61
N LEU A 114 -5.04 11.57 2.80
CA LEU A 114 -4.24 11.02 1.71
C LEU A 114 -4.64 9.58 1.40
N ARG A 115 -5.08 8.82 2.41
CA ARG A 115 -5.68 7.50 2.23
C ARG A 115 -6.98 7.59 1.43
N ALA A 116 -7.82 8.58 1.72
CA ALA A 116 -9.04 8.85 0.96
C ALA A 116 -8.74 9.19 -0.51
N LEU A 117 -7.73 10.05 -0.74
CA LEU A 117 -7.26 10.37 -2.08
C LEU A 117 -6.76 9.12 -2.81
N SER A 118 -5.98 8.27 -2.13
CA SER A 118 -5.46 7.02 -2.70
C SER A 118 -6.58 6.12 -3.17
N ALA A 119 -7.58 5.90 -2.34
CA ALA A 119 -8.70 5.03 -2.65
C ALA A 119 -9.56 5.54 -3.82
N ILE A 120 -9.80 6.85 -3.90
CA ILE A 120 -10.48 7.49 -5.03
C ILE A 120 -9.62 7.37 -6.30
N ASP A 121 -8.33 7.64 -6.23
CA ASP A 121 -7.41 7.57 -7.38
C ASP A 121 -7.38 6.15 -7.98
N LEU A 122 -7.30 5.10 -7.14
CA LEU A 122 -7.40 3.71 -7.60
C LEU A 122 -8.69 3.45 -8.38
N ALA A 123 -9.83 3.88 -7.83
CA ALA A 123 -11.13 3.68 -8.47
C ALA A 123 -11.25 4.43 -9.81
N LEU A 124 -10.66 5.61 -9.90
CA LEU A 124 -10.65 6.39 -11.15
C LEU A 124 -9.73 5.77 -12.21
N TRP A 125 -8.57 5.24 -11.82
CA TRP A 125 -7.71 4.49 -12.74
C TRP A 125 -8.33 3.17 -13.19
N ASP A 126 -9.04 2.48 -12.29
CA ASP A 126 -9.82 1.29 -12.64
C ASP A 126 -10.89 1.61 -13.68
N LEU A 127 -11.66 2.69 -13.48
CA LEU A 127 -12.62 3.21 -14.47
C LEU A 127 -11.96 3.52 -15.81
N ALA A 128 -10.82 4.20 -15.81
CA ALA A 128 -10.11 4.50 -17.05
C ALA A 128 -9.75 3.22 -17.81
N GLY A 129 -9.22 2.21 -17.13
CA GLY A 129 -8.92 0.93 -17.73
C GLY A 129 -10.16 0.20 -18.27
N GLN A 130 -11.27 0.16 -17.52
CA GLN A 130 -12.52 -0.43 -17.95
C GLN A 130 -13.10 0.28 -19.19
N ILE A 131 -13.09 1.60 -19.22
CA ILE A 131 -13.63 2.39 -20.34
C ILE A 131 -12.78 2.21 -21.59
N HIS A 132 -11.46 2.18 -21.45
CA HIS A 132 -10.51 1.97 -22.55
C HIS A 132 -10.30 0.49 -22.91
N GLN A 133 -10.89 -0.45 -22.14
CA GLN A 133 -10.74 -1.91 -22.31
C GLN A 133 -9.29 -2.38 -22.21
N GLU A 134 -8.49 -1.72 -21.34
CA GLU A 134 -7.08 -2.02 -21.13
C GLU A 134 -6.76 -2.16 -19.64
N PRO A 135 -5.85 -3.05 -19.23
CA PRO A 135 -5.34 -3.06 -17.87
C PRO A 135 -4.53 -1.78 -17.58
N ILE A 136 -4.50 -1.36 -16.32
CA ILE A 136 -3.85 -0.09 -15.93
C ILE A 136 -2.37 -0.06 -16.32
N TRP A 137 -1.62 -1.17 -16.17
CA TRP A 137 -0.21 -1.20 -16.56
C TRP A 137 0.02 -0.83 -18.03
N ARG A 138 -0.93 -1.15 -18.94
CA ARG A 138 -0.85 -0.75 -20.35
C ARG A 138 -1.10 0.74 -20.54
N LEU A 139 -2.05 1.32 -19.82
CA LEU A 139 -2.30 2.77 -19.83
C LEU A 139 -1.10 3.56 -19.28
N LEU A 140 -0.31 2.93 -18.41
CA LEU A 140 0.92 3.48 -17.86
C LEU A 140 2.15 3.29 -18.76
N GLY A 141 2.02 2.62 -19.92
CA GLY A 141 3.08 2.43 -20.90
C GLY A 141 3.82 1.08 -20.85
N GLY A 142 3.35 0.14 -20.02
CA GLY A 142 3.85 -1.25 -19.96
C GLY A 142 3.39 -2.13 -21.14
N PRO A 143 3.75 -3.45 -21.14
CA PRO A 143 4.48 -4.11 -20.07
C PRO A 143 6.00 -3.97 -20.19
N VAL A 144 6.67 -3.90 -19.05
CA VAL A 144 8.14 -4.03 -18.96
C VAL A 144 8.55 -5.44 -18.50
N ARG A 145 7.57 -6.25 -18.06
CA ARG A 145 7.70 -7.65 -17.63
C ARG A 145 6.34 -8.33 -17.70
N ASP A 146 6.30 -9.66 -17.69
CA ASP A 146 5.04 -10.44 -17.69
C ASP A 146 4.59 -10.85 -16.28
N SER A 147 5.52 -10.91 -15.34
CA SER A 147 5.27 -11.26 -13.94
C SER A 147 6.20 -10.50 -12.99
N VAL A 148 5.83 -10.41 -11.73
CA VAL A 148 6.55 -9.67 -10.70
C VAL A 148 7.05 -10.65 -9.64
N PRO A 149 8.35 -10.64 -9.27
CA PRO A 149 8.85 -11.46 -8.18
C PRO A 149 8.23 -11.00 -6.85
N VAL A 150 7.89 -11.97 -6.02
CA VAL A 150 7.24 -11.73 -4.72
C VAL A 150 7.99 -12.39 -3.57
N TYR A 151 7.85 -11.80 -2.39
CA TYR A 151 8.22 -12.43 -1.12
C TYR A 151 7.01 -12.52 -0.19
N ASN A 152 7.08 -13.41 0.80
CA ASN A 152 6.05 -13.52 1.83
C ASN A 152 6.41 -12.69 3.06
N SER A 153 5.53 -11.80 3.47
CA SER A 153 5.57 -11.15 4.77
C SER A 153 4.86 -12.00 5.81
N SER A 154 5.35 -12.00 7.04
CA SER A 154 4.91 -12.91 8.11
C SER A 154 3.57 -12.53 8.75
N GLY A 155 2.60 -12.02 7.99
CA GLY A 155 1.22 -11.82 8.43
C GLY A 155 0.45 -13.14 8.49
N GLY A 156 -0.60 -13.21 9.33
CA GLY A 156 -1.51 -14.34 9.39
C GLY A 156 -2.98 -13.91 9.25
N PRO A 157 -3.94 -14.85 9.18
CA PRO A 157 -5.36 -14.52 9.13
C PRO A 157 -5.80 -13.69 10.34
N SER A 158 -5.28 -13.98 11.53
CA SER A 158 -5.54 -13.22 12.75
C SER A 158 -5.06 -11.77 12.67
N TYR A 159 -3.94 -11.54 11.98
CA TYR A 159 -3.42 -10.20 11.74
C TYR A 159 -4.39 -9.37 10.90
N GLY A 160 -4.85 -9.87 9.75
CA GLY A 160 -5.78 -9.18 8.88
C GLY A 160 -7.18 -8.96 9.49
N ARG A 161 -7.63 -9.89 10.35
CA ARG A 161 -8.90 -9.81 11.07
C ARG A 161 -8.85 -8.96 12.34
N SER A 162 -7.67 -8.54 12.79
CA SER A 162 -7.56 -7.76 14.01
C SER A 162 -8.20 -6.38 13.85
N ASN A 163 -9.05 -6.00 14.82
CA ASN A 163 -9.59 -4.64 14.87
C ASN A 163 -8.58 -3.71 15.55
N LYS A 164 -7.64 -3.20 14.77
CA LYS A 164 -6.55 -2.35 15.22
C LYS A 164 -6.98 -0.96 15.72
N GLN A 165 -8.27 -0.66 15.67
CA GLN A 165 -8.84 0.64 16.08
C GLN A 165 -9.56 0.60 17.41
N VAL A 166 -9.77 -0.59 17.98
CA VAL A 166 -10.39 -0.70 19.32
C VAL A 166 -9.33 -0.38 20.37
N PRO A 167 -9.59 0.58 21.29
CA PRO A 167 -8.70 0.83 22.41
C PRO A 167 -8.39 -0.46 23.18
N GLY A 168 -7.10 -0.75 23.37
CA GLY A 168 -6.64 -1.98 24.02
C GLY A 168 -6.51 -3.21 23.12
N ALA A 169 -6.96 -3.16 21.86
CA ALA A 169 -6.60 -4.19 20.90
C ALA A 169 -5.11 -4.08 20.56
N SER A 170 -4.39 -5.19 20.65
CA SER A 170 -2.98 -5.31 20.22
C SER A 170 -2.94 -5.32 18.70
N GLY A 171 -3.12 -4.18 18.06
CA GLY A 171 -3.44 -4.22 16.66
C GLY A 171 -2.55 -3.42 15.74
N TRP A 172 -1.57 -2.73 16.26
CA TRP A 172 -0.53 -2.16 15.44
C TRP A 172 0.54 -3.25 15.15
N PRO A 173 1.10 -3.32 13.94
CA PRO A 173 2.31 -4.08 13.69
C PRO A 173 3.31 -3.74 14.81
N GLY A 174 3.96 -4.74 15.39
CA GLY A 174 4.94 -4.50 16.42
C GLY A 174 4.45 -4.41 17.86
N HIS A 175 3.23 -4.71 18.14
CA HIS A 175 2.89 -4.99 19.55
C HIS A 175 3.37 -6.38 20.01
N GLY A 176 4.07 -7.10 19.13
CA GLY A 176 4.84 -8.30 19.45
C GLY A 176 4.04 -9.45 20.02
N ASP A 177 2.73 -9.50 19.77
CA ASP A 177 1.93 -10.68 20.00
C ASP A 177 1.88 -11.45 18.67
N PRO A 178 2.65 -12.55 18.52
CA PRO A 178 2.64 -13.33 17.29
C PRO A 178 1.32 -14.08 17.07
N GLY A 179 0.36 -13.95 17.98
CA GLY A 179 -0.90 -14.69 17.91
C GLY A 179 -0.77 -16.11 18.47
N LYS A 180 -1.58 -17.01 17.92
CA LYS A 180 -1.66 -18.42 18.33
C LYS A 180 -1.26 -19.32 17.16
N GLN A 181 -0.85 -20.54 17.48
CA GLN A 181 -0.66 -21.57 16.47
C GLN A 181 -1.96 -21.82 15.70
N GLY A 182 -1.87 -21.87 14.38
CA GLY A 182 -3.01 -22.12 13.51
C GLY A 182 -2.58 -22.21 12.04
N PRO A 183 -3.50 -22.64 11.16
CA PRO A 183 -3.24 -22.67 9.72
C PRO A 183 -2.91 -21.27 9.19
N LEU A 184 -1.79 -21.15 8.47
CA LEU A 184 -1.34 -19.90 7.85
C LEU A 184 -1.09 -18.73 8.84
N GLU A 185 -0.98 -19.00 10.15
CA GLU A 185 -0.58 -17.99 11.14
C GLU A 185 0.95 -17.81 11.09
N ASP A 186 1.40 -17.21 9.98
CA ASP A 186 2.82 -17.07 9.65
C ASP A 186 3.56 -16.19 10.67
N ASN A 187 2.88 -15.23 11.31
CA ASN A 187 3.48 -14.44 12.37
C ASN A 187 3.89 -15.32 13.56
N TRP A 188 3.00 -16.22 13.99
CA TRP A 188 3.32 -17.19 15.05
C TRP A 188 4.41 -18.19 14.58
N ALA A 189 4.27 -18.72 13.37
CA ALA A 189 5.17 -19.73 12.82
C ALA A 189 6.58 -19.17 12.61
N SER A 190 6.72 -17.91 12.19
CA SER A 190 8.01 -17.25 11.97
C SER A 190 8.89 -17.17 13.22
N ILE A 191 8.28 -17.20 14.40
CA ILE A 191 8.97 -17.18 15.69
C ILE A 191 9.14 -18.59 16.28
N ASN A 192 8.11 -19.43 16.18
CA ASN A 192 8.07 -20.70 16.89
C ASN A 192 8.44 -21.93 16.03
N GLN A 193 8.27 -21.83 14.72
CA GLN A 193 8.53 -22.89 13.72
C GLN A 193 9.13 -22.29 12.43
N PRO A 194 10.22 -21.46 12.53
CA PRO A 194 10.70 -20.69 11.39
C PRO A 194 11.24 -21.55 10.24
N VAL A 195 11.82 -22.71 10.55
CA VAL A 195 12.36 -23.63 9.54
C VAL A 195 11.25 -24.33 8.77
N GLU A 196 10.20 -24.76 9.47
CA GLU A 196 9.02 -25.40 8.87
C GLU A 196 8.30 -24.40 7.96
N LEU A 197 8.10 -23.18 8.44
CA LEU A 197 7.49 -22.11 7.63
C LEU A 197 8.34 -21.81 6.38
N ALA A 198 9.65 -21.70 6.52
CA ALA A 198 10.53 -21.42 5.38
C ALA A 198 10.50 -22.57 4.35
N LYS A 199 10.47 -23.85 4.78
CA LYS A 199 10.30 -25.00 3.87
C LYS A 199 8.96 -24.94 3.12
N GLU A 200 7.88 -24.69 3.85
CA GLU A 200 6.54 -24.55 3.25
C GLU A 200 6.49 -23.42 2.21
N LEU A 201 7.12 -22.28 2.49
CA LEU A 201 7.23 -21.18 1.54
C LEU A 201 8.04 -21.56 0.29
N ILE A 202 9.16 -22.26 0.45
CA ILE A 202 9.97 -22.77 -0.66
C ILE A 202 9.15 -23.74 -1.52
N ASP A 203 8.42 -24.66 -0.90
CA ASP A 203 7.56 -25.64 -1.61
C ASP A 203 6.43 -24.95 -2.39
N LEU A 204 5.93 -23.81 -1.90
CA LEU A 204 4.97 -22.94 -2.60
C LEU A 204 5.63 -22.05 -3.66
N GLY A 205 6.96 -22.11 -3.81
CA GLY A 205 7.72 -21.38 -4.81
C GLY A 205 8.21 -20.00 -4.37
N TYR A 206 7.97 -19.55 -3.15
CA TYR A 206 8.50 -18.28 -2.66
C TYR A 206 10.03 -18.31 -2.57
N ARG A 207 10.64 -17.16 -2.92
CA ARG A 207 12.10 -16.96 -2.88
C ARG A 207 12.55 -16.10 -1.72
N GLY A 208 11.62 -15.40 -1.06
CA GLY A 208 11.91 -14.49 0.03
C GLY A 208 10.87 -14.57 1.16
N MET A 209 11.34 -14.33 2.39
CA MET A 209 10.55 -14.33 3.61
C MET A 209 10.96 -13.14 4.49
N LYS A 210 10.00 -12.26 4.81
CA LYS A 210 10.18 -11.14 5.73
C LYS A 210 9.66 -11.49 7.11
N LEU A 211 10.49 -11.34 8.14
CA LEU A 211 10.18 -11.66 9.52
C LEU A 211 10.08 -10.39 10.38
N TRP A 212 9.25 -10.45 11.42
CA TRP A 212 9.05 -9.41 12.43
C TRP A 212 9.55 -9.87 13.82
N SER A 213 10.67 -10.57 13.86
CA SER A 213 11.13 -11.29 15.07
C SER A 213 11.56 -10.38 16.23
N PHE A 214 11.86 -9.12 15.96
CA PHE A 214 12.21 -8.15 17.00
C PHE A 214 11.01 -7.43 17.62
N ASP A 215 9.80 -7.56 17.08
CA ASP A 215 8.59 -6.94 17.61
C ASP A 215 8.28 -7.40 19.04
N GLY A 216 8.44 -8.70 19.31
CA GLY A 216 8.26 -9.27 20.65
C GLY A 216 9.28 -8.71 21.66
N VAL A 217 10.50 -8.49 21.21
CA VAL A 217 11.55 -7.87 22.01
C VAL A 217 11.20 -6.42 22.31
N TYR A 218 10.81 -5.66 21.28
CA TYR A 218 10.36 -4.26 21.43
C TYR A 218 9.21 -4.14 22.43
N ARG A 219 8.21 -5.02 22.35
CA ARG A 219 7.05 -5.00 23.26
C ARG A 219 7.45 -5.12 24.73
N ARG A 220 8.48 -5.91 25.04
CA ARG A 220 8.93 -6.13 26.43
C ARG A 220 9.91 -5.10 26.92
N GLN A 221 10.82 -4.67 26.06
CA GLN A 221 12.00 -3.84 26.45
C GLN A 221 11.90 -2.39 25.98
N GLY A 222 10.99 -2.09 25.03
CA GLY A 222 11.07 -0.85 24.28
C GLY A 222 12.23 -0.84 23.30
N GLY A 223 12.32 0.21 22.49
CA GLY A 223 13.33 0.31 21.41
C GLY A 223 14.60 1.06 21.77
N GLN A 224 14.81 1.44 23.04
CA GLN A 224 15.88 2.35 23.43
C GLN A 224 17.17 1.64 23.87
N LEU A 225 17.03 0.50 24.51
CA LEU A 225 18.14 -0.34 24.99
C LEU A 225 17.76 -1.82 24.85
N LEU A 226 18.65 -2.61 24.26
CA LEU A 226 18.53 -4.07 24.21
C LEU A 226 19.79 -4.71 24.81
N THR A 227 19.60 -5.81 25.53
CA THR A 227 20.69 -6.65 26.02
C THR A 227 21.16 -7.60 24.91
N ALA A 228 22.32 -8.24 25.10
CA ALA A 228 22.79 -9.26 24.17
C ALA A 228 21.77 -10.41 24.04
N ARG A 229 21.10 -10.78 25.15
CA ARG A 229 20.04 -11.79 25.13
C ARG A 229 18.84 -11.39 24.27
N ASP A 230 18.44 -10.12 24.31
CA ASP A 230 17.32 -9.61 23.49
C ASP A 230 17.68 -9.65 21.99
N ILE A 231 18.93 -9.32 21.66
CA ILE A 231 19.45 -9.43 20.28
C ILE A 231 19.46 -10.89 19.83
N ASP A 232 19.98 -11.80 20.65
CA ASP A 232 20.01 -13.23 20.34
C ASP A 232 18.61 -13.81 20.15
N GLU A 233 17.63 -13.38 20.95
CA GLU A 233 16.24 -13.78 20.83
C GLU A 233 15.64 -13.35 19.48
N GLY A 234 15.77 -12.07 19.10
CA GLY A 234 15.25 -11.58 17.82
C GLY A 234 15.93 -12.20 16.60
N LEU A 235 17.21 -12.60 16.75
CA LEU A 235 18.00 -13.21 15.70
C LEU A 235 17.78 -14.73 15.56
N ALA A 236 17.28 -15.38 16.61
CA ALA A 236 17.16 -16.84 16.66
C ALA A 236 16.39 -17.46 15.48
N PRO A 237 15.25 -16.95 15.01
CA PRO A 237 14.56 -17.49 13.84
C PRO A 237 15.43 -17.47 12.58
N PHE A 238 16.15 -16.40 12.34
CA PHE A 238 17.05 -16.25 11.18
C PHE A 238 18.18 -17.28 11.23
N ARG A 239 18.82 -17.47 12.39
CA ARG A 239 19.87 -18.47 12.59
C ARG A 239 19.37 -19.89 12.34
N GLN A 240 18.16 -20.20 12.83
CA GLN A 240 17.55 -21.51 12.62
C GLN A 240 17.32 -21.80 11.15
N ILE A 241 16.76 -20.83 10.39
CA ILE A 241 16.54 -20.98 8.95
C ILE A 241 17.88 -21.15 8.22
N ARG A 242 18.88 -20.28 8.47
CA ARG A 242 20.19 -20.37 7.80
C ARG A 242 20.92 -21.66 8.12
N ASN A 243 20.87 -22.14 9.35
CA ASN A 243 21.48 -23.43 9.74
C ASN A 243 20.82 -24.62 9.06
N ALA A 244 19.51 -24.62 8.87
CA ALA A 244 18.77 -25.72 8.29
C ALA A 244 18.74 -25.72 6.76
N LEU A 245 18.66 -24.53 6.14
CA LEU A 245 18.33 -24.36 4.72
C LEU A 245 19.42 -23.59 3.93
N GLY A 246 20.43 -23.04 4.61
CA GLY A 246 21.44 -22.21 3.94
C GLY A 246 20.81 -21.00 3.26
N ASP A 247 21.08 -20.81 1.97
CA ASP A 247 20.65 -19.68 1.16
C ASP A 247 19.47 -20.04 0.21
N GLN A 248 18.69 -21.09 0.53
CA GLN A 248 17.57 -21.50 -0.32
C GLN A 248 16.40 -20.49 -0.34
N ILE A 249 16.32 -19.63 0.66
CA ILE A 249 15.33 -18.54 0.74
C ILE A 249 16.00 -17.25 1.21
N ASP A 250 15.68 -16.13 0.57
CA ASP A 250 16.13 -14.82 1.01
C ASP A 250 15.38 -14.40 2.28
N LEU A 251 16.12 -13.78 3.21
CA LEU A 251 15.56 -13.35 4.48
C LEU A 251 15.60 -11.84 4.61
N MET A 252 14.53 -11.26 5.09
CA MET A 252 14.40 -9.83 5.36
C MET A 252 13.91 -9.62 6.79
N LEU A 253 14.35 -8.54 7.41
CA LEU A 253 13.86 -8.10 8.72
C LEU A 253 13.10 -6.80 8.57
N ASP A 254 11.90 -6.74 9.14
CA ASP A 254 11.15 -5.52 9.33
C ASP A 254 11.16 -5.11 10.81
N GLY A 255 11.49 -3.85 11.08
CA GLY A 255 11.63 -3.28 12.42
C GLY A 255 10.56 -2.24 12.77
N HIS A 256 9.61 -1.95 11.84
CA HIS A 256 8.45 -1.07 12.05
C HIS A 256 8.77 0.30 12.69
N GLY A 257 9.98 0.81 12.54
CA GLY A 257 10.40 2.12 13.06
C GLY A 257 10.60 2.19 14.57
N PHE A 258 10.78 1.08 15.26
CA PHE A 258 10.73 1.05 16.73
C PHE A 258 12.02 1.35 17.46
N PHE A 259 13.18 1.29 16.82
CA PHE A 259 14.44 1.24 17.51
C PHE A 259 15.20 2.57 17.48
N SER A 260 15.96 2.85 18.54
CA SER A 260 16.92 3.93 18.57
C SER A 260 18.14 3.61 17.70
N LEU A 261 18.90 4.63 17.29
CA LEU A 261 20.10 4.45 16.45
C LEU A 261 21.10 3.46 17.05
N GLY A 262 21.32 3.53 18.37
CA GLY A 262 22.23 2.61 19.06
C GLY A 262 21.79 1.15 18.96
N VAL A 263 20.51 0.90 19.19
CA VAL A 263 19.90 -0.43 19.08
C VAL A 263 19.86 -0.90 17.63
N ALA A 264 19.46 -0.04 16.70
CA ALA A 264 19.45 -0.37 15.28
C ALA A 264 20.83 -0.85 14.78
N ARG A 265 21.90 -0.17 15.19
CA ARG A 265 23.27 -0.60 14.89
C ARG A 265 23.65 -1.94 15.51
N GLN A 266 23.17 -2.25 16.71
CA GLN A 266 23.38 -3.58 17.33
C GLN A 266 22.64 -4.67 16.55
N ILE A 267 21.37 -4.47 16.21
CA ILE A 267 20.58 -5.37 15.40
C ILE A 267 21.26 -5.60 14.04
N ALA A 268 21.61 -4.54 13.33
CA ALA A 268 22.22 -4.64 12.00
C ALA A 268 23.55 -5.41 12.02
N ARG A 269 24.41 -5.19 13.02
CA ARG A 269 25.66 -5.95 13.19
C ARG A 269 25.40 -7.45 13.43
N ALA A 270 24.41 -7.76 14.26
CA ALA A 270 24.04 -9.15 14.52
C ALA A 270 23.43 -9.82 13.28
N MET A 271 22.64 -9.09 12.53
CA MET A 271 22.01 -9.58 11.29
C MET A 271 23.03 -9.92 10.18
N GLN A 272 24.24 -9.35 10.19
CA GLN A 272 25.27 -9.64 9.17
C GLN A 272 25.58 -11.13 9.06
N GLU A 273 25.56 -11.89 10.17
CA GLU A 273 25.86 -13.33 10.17
C GLU A 273 24.86 -14.15 9.36
N VAL A 274 23.60 -13.67 9.25
CA VAL A 274 22.52 -14.35 8.54
C VAL A 274 22.30 -13.81 7.13
N ARG A 275 23.08 -12.82 6.71
CA ARG A 275 23.07 -12.24 5.35
C ARG A 275 21.66 -11.90 4.89
N PRO A 276 20.95 -10.97 5.54
CA PRO A 276 19.62 -10.56 5.11
C PRO A 276 19.70 -9.82 3.76
N LEU A 277 18.65 -9.94 2.96
CA LEU A 277 18.54 -9.20 1.69
C LEU A 277 18.43 -7.70 1.94
N TRP A 278 17.64 -7.30 2.96
CA TRP A 278 17.59 -5.94 3.49
C TRP A 278 17.10 -5.91 4.95
N LEU A 279 17.29 -4.76 5.57
CA LEU A 279 16.66 -4.35 6.83
C LEU A 279 15.64 -3.26 6.50
N GLU A 280 14.37 -3.47 6.86
CA GLU A 280 13.27 -2.56 6.62
C GLU A 280 12.91 -1.84 7.90
N ASP A 281 12.77 -0.53 7.81
CA ASP A 281 12.28 0.36 8.87
C ASP A 281 12.77 0.06 10.28
N ILE A 282 14.07 -0.19 10.44
CA ILE A 282 14.63 -0.37 11.78
C ILE A 282 14.53 0.92 12.60
N LEU A 283 14.60 2.07 11.90
CA LEU A 283 14.45 3.41 12.48
C LEU A 283 13.17 4.07 11.99
N ARG A 284 12.66 5.03 12.77
CA ARG A 284 11.54 5.87 12.34
C ARG A 284 11.89 6.63 11.06
N PRO A 285 11.04 6.57 10.01
CA PRO A 285 11.35 7.16 8.71
C PRO A 285 11.28 8.70 8.69
N ASP A 286 10.72 9.33 9.72
CA ASP A 286 10.71 10.79 9.89
C ASP A 286 12.02 11.37 10.44
N CYS A 287 12.97 10.50 10.87
CA CYS A 287 14.27 10.87 11.44
C CYS A 287 15.40 10.78 10.41
N ILE A 288 15.34 11.53 9.31
CA ILE A 288 16.23 11.41 8.14
C ILE A 288 17.73 11.46 8.52
N HIS A 289 18.15 12.38 9.39
CA HIS A 289 19.56 12.45 9.80
C HIS A 289 20.06 11.16 10.48
N THR A 290 19.22 10.59 11.34
CA THR A 290 19.51 9.34 12.03
C THR A 290 19.55 8.16 11.05
N MET A 291 18.67 8.15 10.05
CA MET A 291 18.68 7.13 8.99
C MET A 291 19.95 7.21 8.13
N VAL A 292 20.42 8.41 7.78
CA VAL A 292 21.69 8.60 7.05
C VAL A 292 22.87 8.07 7.87
N GLU A 293 22.92 8.37 9.18
CA GLU A 293 23.96 7.86 10.05
C GLU A 293 23.90 6.33 10.18
N PHE A 294 22.70 5.76 10.25
CA PHE A 294 22.51 4.32 10.31
C PHE A 294 23.02 3.66 9.05
N ARG A 295 22.52 4.08 7.88
CA ARG A 295 22.90 3.50 6.58
C ARG A 295 24.42 3.55 6.37
N LYS A 296 25.08 4.66 6.71
CA LYS A 296 26.53 4.81 6.57
C LYS A 296 27.34 3.93 7.53
N SER A 297 26.74 3.41 8.59
CA SER A 297 27.40 2.64 9.64
C SER A 297 27.27 1.13 9.51
N ILE A 298 26.59 0.66 8.46
CA ILE A 298 26.31 -0.77 8.23
C ILE A 298 26.51 -1.13 6.75
N ASP A 299 26.77 -2.42 6.49
CA ASP A 299 26.95 -2.96 5.13
C ASP A 299 25.68 -3.65 4.58
N VAL A 300 24.67 -3.90 5.44
CA VAL A 300 23.40 -4.51 5.03
C VAL A 300 22.53 -3.45 4.35
N PRO A 301 21.90 -3.77 3.19
CA PRO A 301 21.02 -2.82 2.53
C PRO A 301 19.83 -2.40 3.41
N VAL A 302 19.40 -1.15 3.27
CA VAL A 302 18.30 -0.54 4.05
C VAL A 302 17.13 -0.21 3.14
N ALA A 303 15.95 -0.77 3.45
CA ALA A 303 14.68 -0.43 2.82
C ALA A 303 13.91 0.58 3.69
N VAL A 304 13.28 1.58 3.06
CA VAL A 304 12.48 2.64 3.67
C VAL A 304 11.36 3.00 2.71
N SER A 305 10.27 3.27 3.08
CA SER A 305 9.33 2.96 4.16
C SER A 305 7.93 3.13 3.60
N GLU A 306 7.05 2.19 3.85
CA GLU A 306 5.60 2.36 3.56
C GLU A 306 4.97 3.45 4.43
N MET A 307 5.61 3.76 5.58
CA MET A 307 5.13 4.81 6.48
C MET A 307 5.38 6.23 5.97
N LEU A 308 6.22 6.42 4.93
CA LEU A 308 6.33 7.67 4.20
C LEU A 308 5.12 7.81 3.25
N VAL A 309 4.50 8.98 3.23
CA VAL A 309 3.21 9.10 2.54
C VAL A 309 3.15 10.22 1.49
N THR A 310 4.14 11.09 1.38
CA THR A 310 4.16 12.17 0.39
C THR A 310 5.36 12.09 -0.52
N ILE A 311 5.22 12.57 -1.76
CA ILE A 311 6.35 12.65 -2.71
C ILE A 311 7.53 13.43 -2.11
N ASP A 312 7.25 14.51 -1.34
CA ASP A 312 8.28 15.32 -0.70
C ASP A 312 9.03 14.53 0.39
N ALA A 313 8.34 13.67 1.15
CA ALA A 313 8.98 12.82 2.15
C ALA A 313 9.98 11.85 1.49
N TYR A 314 9.58 11.16 0.42
CA TYR A 314 10.47 10.29 -0.34
C TYR A 314 11.62 11.06 -1.01
N ARG A 315 11.34 12.24 -1.58
CA ARG A 315 12.38 13.11 -2.15
C ARG A 315 13.48 13.40 -1.12
N ARG A 316 13.11 13.78 0.10
CA ARG A 316 14.07 14.07 1.17
C ARG A 316 14.92 12.87 1.56
N VAL A 317 14.34 11.67 1.59
CA VAL A 317 15.06 10.42 1.86
C VAL A 317 16.07 10.14 0.75
N LEU A 318 15.66 10.27 -0.51
CA LEU A 318 16.50 10.05 -1.67
C LEU A 318 17.63 11.08 -1.76
N GLU A 319 17.35 12.38 -1.62
CA GLU A 319 18.35 13.45 -1.61
C GLU A 319 19.39 13.27 -0.51
N ALA A 320 18.99 12.81 0.67
CA ALA A 320 19.88 12.56 1.78
C ALA A 320 20.71 11.27 1.63
N GLY A 321 20.34 10.38 0.70
CA GLY A 321 20.94 9.05 0.59
C GLY A 321 20.69 8.20 1.83
N ALA A 322 19.46 8.25 2.38
CA ALA A 322 19.10 7.62 3.64
C ALA A 322 18.65 6.16 3.49
N ALA A 323 18.46 5.67 2.26
CA ALA A 323 18.00 4.33 1.95
C ALA A 323 18.71 3.75 0.72
N ASP A 324 18.76 2.41 0.62
CA ASP A 324 19.20 1.67 -0.56
C ASP A 324 18.02 1.25 -1.44
N MET A 325 16.82 1.15 -0.85
CA MET A 325 15.56 0.81 -1.51
C MET A 325 14.42 1.65 -0.91
N ILE A 326 13.41 1.94 -1.75
CA ILE A 326 12.20 2.65 -1.33
C ILE A 326 11.03 1.67 -1.33
N MET A 327 10.33 1.57 -0.18
CA MET A 327 9.08 0.83 -0.04
C MET A 327 7.90 1.77 -0.22
N ILE A 328 6.89 1.39 -1.01
CA ILE A 328 5.71 2.22 -1.30
C ILE A 328 4.43 1.40 -1.11
N ASP A 329 3.49 1.91 -0.33
CA ASP A 329 2.11 1.40 -0.33
C ASP A 329 1.25 2.26 -1.26
N PRO A 330 0.72 1.70 -2.38
CA PRO A 330 -0.09 2.46 -3.33
C PRO A 330 -1.32 3.12 -2.72
N THR A 331 -1.91 2.54 -1.69
CA THR A 331 -3.12 3.05 -1.06
C THR A 331 -2.86 4.08 0.05
N TRP A 332 -1.58 4.41 0.31
CA TRP A 332 -1.20 5.40 1.32
C TRP A 332 -0.58 6.67 0.75
N VAL A 333 -0.09 6.62 -0.49
CA VAL A 333 0.71 7.71 -1.10
C VAL A 333 -0.03 8.50 -2.19
N GLY A 334 -1.34 8.35 -2.30
CA GLY A 334 -2.15 9.03 -3.31
C GLY A 334 -2.44 8.16 -4.54
N GLY A 335 -2.57 6.85 -4.37
CA GLY A 335 -3.01 5.91 -5.39
C GLY A 335 -1.95 5.59 -6.45
N ILE A 336 -2.40 5.12 -7.59
CA ILE A 336 -1.57 4.87 -8.79
C ILE A 336 -0.78 6.12 -9.19
N SER A 337 -1.45 7.28 -9.19
CA SER A 337 -0.84 8.56 -9.58
C SER A 337 0.31 8.94 -8.64
N GLY A 338 0.14 8.79 -7.33
CA GLY A 338 1.17 9.08 -6.33
C GLY A 338 2.32 8.09 -6.40
N THR A 339 2.01 6.79 -6.44
CA THR A 339 2.98 5.69 -6.50
C THR A 339 3.88 5.81 -7.72
N ARG A 340 3.28 6.04 -8.90
CA ARG A 340 4.03 6.25 -10.15
C ARG A 340 5.07 7.37 -10.01
N ARG A 341 4.67 8.54 -9.48
CA ARG A 341 5.58 9.68 -9.31
C ARG A 341 6.75 9.37 -8.39
N ILE A 342 6.48 8.64 -7.29
CA ILE A 342 7.52 8.26 -6.33
C ILE A 342 8.47 7.23 -6.96
N ALA A 343 7.94 6.23 -7.67
CA ALA A 343 8.76 5.22 -8.34
C ALA A 343 9.64 5.83 -9.45
N GLU A 344 9.10 6.75 -10.25
CA GLU A 344 9.86 7.50 -11.27
C GLU A 344 10.96 8.38 -10.63
N LEU A 345 10.64 9.00 -9.49
CA LEU A 345 11.61 9.78 -8.72
C LEU A 345 12.74 8.89 -8.18
N ALA A 346 12.42 7.74 -7.57
CA ALA A 346 13.41 6.78 -7.08
C ALA A 346 14.31 6.28 -8.20
N GLN A 347 13.74 5.99 -9.38
CA GLN A 347 14.50 5.60 -10.57
C GLN A 347 15.49 6.69 -11.03
N ALA A 348 15.13 7.97 -10.92
CA ALA A 348 16.04 9.07 -11.26
C ALA A 348 17.26 9.13 -10.31
N TYR A 349 17.14 8.60 -9.08
CA TYR A 349 18.24 8.43 -8.12
C TYR A 349 18.95 7.07 -8.26
N ASN A 350 18.54 6.22 -9.21
CA ASN A 350 18.99 4.84 -9.35
C ASN A 350 18.78 4.00 -8.07
N VAL A 351 17.65 4.24 -7.38
CA VAL A 351 17.24 3.52 -6.18
C VAL A 351 16.06 2.62 -6.54
N PRO A 352 16.14 1.30 -6.31
CA PRO A 352 15.05 0.38 -6.60
C PRO A 352 13.86 0.63 -5.67
N THR A 353 12.68 0.27 -6.19
CA THR A 353 11.41 0.41 -5.49
C THR A 353 10.86 -0.98 -5.14
N LEU A 354 10.25 -1.09 -3.98
CA LEU A 354 9.53 -2.25 -3.49
C LEU A 354 8.06 -1.85 -3.30
N MET A 355 7.13 -2.74 -3.64
CA MET A 355 5.70 -2.50 -3.43
C MET A 355 5.26 -3.21 -2.15
N HIS A 356 4.74 -2.44 -1.20
CA HIS A 356 4.20 -2.93 0.07
C HIS A 356 2.82 -3.57 -0.12
N ASP A 357 2.54 -4.67 0.59
CA ASP A 357 1.20 -5.22 0.78
C ASP A 357 1.09 -6.07 2.06
N CYS A 358 0.46 -5.52 3.07
CA CYS A 358 -0.13 -6.24 4.20
C CYS A 358 -1.56 -5.75 4.43
N THR A 359 -2.20 -5.18 3.42
CA THR A 359 -3.36 -4.31 3.55
C THR A 359 -4.59 -4.82 2.81
N GLY A 360 -4.56 -4.97 1.49
CA GLY A 360 -5.74 -5.46 0.79
C GLY A 360 -5.51 -5.80 -0.68
N PRO A 361 -6.49 -6.48 -1.31
CA PRO A 361 -6.30 -7.03 -2.66
C PRO A 361 -6.13 -5.98 -3.75
N MET A 362 -6.74 -4.79 -3.62
CA MET A 362 -6.58 -3.73 -4.62
C MET A 362 -5.22 -3.04 -4.47
N THR A 363 -4.65 -3.00 -3.26
CA THR A 363 -3.28 -2.54 -3.01
C THR A 363 -2.27 -3.43 -3.75
N LEU A 364 -2.40 -4.74 -3.58
CA LEU A 364 -1.56 -5.72 -4.26
C LEU A 364 -1.65 -5.57 -5.79
N LEU A 365 -2.87 -5.50 -6.32
CA LEU A 365 -3.10 -5.31 -7.76
C LEU A 365 -2.51 -3.98 -8.26
N ALA A 366 -2.67 -2.90 -7.51
CA ALA A 366 -2.07 -1.60 -7.84
C ALA A 366 -0.54 -1.68 -7.91
N GLY A 367 0.09 -2.37 -6.96
CA GLY A 367 1.54 -2.65 -6.97
C GLY A 367 1.97 -3.42 -8.22
N LEU A 368 1.22 -4.46 -8.62
CA LEU A 368 1.49 -5.21 -9.84
C LEU A 368 1.37 -4.35 -11.10
N HIS A 369 0.41 -3.42 -11.18
CA HIS A 369 0.30 -2.50 -12.31
C HIS A 369 1.48 -1.53 -12.40
N ILE A 370 1.94 -1.00 -11.27
CA ILE A 370 3.14 -0.16 -11.23
C ILE A 370 4.37 -0.99 -11.64
N ALA A 371 4.54 -2.18 -11.08
CA ALA A 371 5.66 -3.07 -11.40
C ALA A 371 5.65 -3.51 -12.87
N GLY A 372 4.48 -3.69 -13.47
CA GLY A 372 4.30 -4.01 -14.88
C GLY A 372 4.64 -2.87 -15.83
N SER A 373 4.68 -1.62 -15.35
CA SER A 373 4.96 -0.43 -16.15
C SER A 373 6.26 0.29 -15.79
N ASN A 374 6.97 -0.13 -14.73
CA ASN A 374 8.19 0.52 -14.24
C ASN A 374 9.32 -0.50 -14.00
N THR A 375 10.43 -0.33 -14.68
CA THR A 375 11.61 -1.22 -14.59
C THR A 375 12.33 -1.12 -13.24
N GLY A 376 12.15 -0.04 -12.49
CA GLY A 376 12.78 0.19 -11.18
C GLY A 376 12.13 -0.58 -10.03
N VAL A 377 10.96 -1.19 -10.23
CA VAL A 377 10.32 -2.02 -9.20
C VAL A 377 11.00 -3.39 -9.14
N ALA A 378 11.56 -3.72 -7.98
CA ALA A 378 12.31 -4.96 -7.78
C ALA A 378 11.44 -6.11 -7.26
N TYR A 379 10.56 -5.83 -6.28
CA TYR A 379 9.72 -6.84 -5.63
C TYR A 379 8.32 -6.29 -5.32
N GLN A 380 7.36 -7.20 -5.26
CA GLN A 380 6.04 -7.01 -4.65
C GLN A 380 5.96 -7.84 -3.37
N GLU A 381 5.59 -7.21 -2.28
CA GLU A 381 5.24 -7.91 -1.04
C GLU A 381 3.92 -8.64 -1.16
N THR A 382 3.81 -9.79 -0.49
CA THR A 382 2.55 -10.53 -0.35
C THR A 382 2.42 -11.10 1.06
N VAL A 383 1.19 -11.35 1.47
CA VAL A 383 0.87 -12.16 2.65
C VAL A 383 0.07 -13.36 2.18
N ARG A 384 0.71 -14.55 2.12
CA ARG A 384 0.07 -15.78 1.61
C ARG A 384 -1.22 -16.12 2.33
N ALA A 385 -1.27 -15.81 3.63
CA ALA A 385 -2.46 -16.01 4.44
C ALA A 385 -3.64 -15.15 3.97
N HIS A 386 -3.39 -13.90 3.58
CA HIS A 386 -4.41 -13.02 3.03
C HIS A 386 -4.89 -13.50 1.66
N LEU A 387 -3.96 -13.88 0.78
CA LEU A 387 -4.29 -14.47 -0.53
C LEU A 387 -5.21 -15.69 -0.40
N ALA A 388 -4.94 -16.55 0.57
CA ALA A 388 -5.69 -17.81 0.74
C ALA A 388 -6.99 -17.66 1.54
N THR A 389 -7.09 -16.72 2.50
CA THR A 389 -8.17 -16.74 3.50
C THR A 389 -8.98 -15.46 3.61
N LEU A 390 -8.52 -14.32 3.08
CA LEU A 390 -9.22 -13.05 3.18
C LEU A 390 -9.64 -12.52 1.82
N TYR A 391 -8.72 -12.44 0.85
CA TYR A 391 -8.97 -11.88 -0.47
C TYR A 391 -10.07 -12.62 -1.26
N PRO A 392 -10.21 -13.97 -1.19
CA PRO A 392 -11.31 -14.68 -1.85
C PRO A 392 -12.72 -14.30 -1.35
N HIS A 393 -12.80 -13.73 -0.13
CA HIS A 393 -14.06 -13.20 0.41
C HIS A 393 -14.33 -11.75 0.01
N LEU A 394 -13.35 -11.05 -0.55
CA LEU A 394 -13.41 -9.63 -0.90
C LEU A 394 -13.59 -9.41 -2.40
N ILE A 395 -12.81 -10.11 -3.24
CA ILE A 395 -12.76 -9.90 -4.70
C ILE A 395 -13.18 -11.13 -5.50
N ASP A 396 -13.48 -10.91 -6.78
CA ASP A 396 -13.91 -11.92 -7.75
C ASP A 396 -12.75 -12.56 -8.54
N THR A 397 -11.52 -12.21 -8.22
CA THR A 397 -10.32 -12.66 -8.92
C THR A 397 -9.43 -13.45 -7.97
N GLU A 398 -8.92 -14.58 -8.45
CA GLU A 398 -7.94 -15.37 -7.71
C GLU A 398 -6.52 -14.85 -7.99
N LEU A 399 -5.74 -14.68 -6.94
CA LEU A 399 -4.34 -14.27 -7.01
C LEU A 399 -3.47 -15.44 -6.54
N ARG A 400 -2.68 -16.01 -7.45
CA ARG A 400 -1.82 -17.16 -7.17
C ARG A 400 -0.35 -16.81 -7.36
N VAL A 401 0.46 -17.16 -6.39
CA VAL A 401 1.92 -17.11 -6.52
C VAL A 401 2.38 -18.40 -7.20
N GLU A 402 3.10 -18.24 -8.31
CA GLU A 402 3.66 -19.34 -9.08
C GLU A 402 5.18 -19.15 -9.23
N SER A 403 5.95 -20.11 -8.75
CA SER A 403 7.43 -20.07 -8.81
C SER A 403 8.03 -18.75 -8.27
N GLY A 404 7.44 -18.19 -7.21
CA GLY A 404 7.87 -16.95 -6.58
C GLY A 404 7.48 -15.67 -7.34
N HIS A 405 6.49 -15.74 -8.22
CA HIS A 405 6.01 -14.60 -9.00
C HIS A 405 4.48 -14.50 -8.96
N LEU A 406 3.98 -13.29 -9.16
CA LEU A 406 2.59 -13.03 -9.53
C LEU A 406 2.55 -12.52 -10.97
N GLU A 407 1.62 -13.06 -11.76
CA GLU A 407 1.35 -12.58 -13.12
C GLU A 407 0.73 -11.18 -13.09
N LEU A 408 0.96 -10.41 -14.16
CA LEU A 408 0.30 -9.12 -14.31
C LEU A 408 -1.20 -9.29 -14.51
N PRO A 409 -2.04 -8.41 -13.91
CA PRO A 409 -3.48 -8.43 -14.15
C PRO A 409 -3.79 -8.16 -15.63
N MET A 410 -4.55 -9.06 -16.27
CA MET A 410 -4.87 -8.99 -17.70
C MET A 410 -6.27 -8.45 -17.98
N ARG A 411 -7.18 -8.45 -16.99
CA ARG A 411 -8.52 -7.86 -17.12
C ARG A 411 -8.42 -6.34 -17.22
N PRO A 412 -9.32 -5.67 -17.97
CA PRO A 412 -9.40 -4.20 -18.00
C PRO A 412 -9.51 -3.58 -16.60
N GLY A 413 -8.92 -2.41 -16.42
CA GLY A 413 -8.90 -1.72 -15.13
C GLY A 413 -7.87 -2.31 -14.18
N ILE A 414 -8.23 -2.37 -12.90
CA ILE A 414 -7.40 -2.93 -11.82
C ILE A 414 -7.29 -4.46 -11.89
N GLY A 415 -8.15 -5.11 -12.68
CA GLY A 415 -8.13 -6.56 -12.87
C GLY A 415 -9.02 -7.37 -11.92
N ALA A 416 -9.70 -6.74 -10.98
CA ALA A 416 -10.64 -7.37 -10.06
C ALA A 416 -11.83 -6.45 -9.76
N SER A 417 -12.91 -7.04 -9.26
CA SER A 417 -14.05 -6.30 -8.72
C SER A 417 -14.34 -6.74 -7.29
N TRP A 418 -14.85 -5.83 -6.47
CA TRP A 418 -15.43 -6.22 -5.20
C TRP A 418 -16.58 -7.19 -5.44
N ARG A 419 -16.66 -8.24 -4.64
CA ARG A 419 -17.78 -9.17 -4.70
C ARG A 419 -19.10 -8.43 -4.55
N ALA A 420 -20.13 -8.86 -5.33
CA ALA A 420 -21.40 -8.15 -5.38
C ALA A 420 -22.14 -8.15 -4.04
N ASP A 421 -22.00 -9.25 -3.28
CA ASP A 421 -22.61 -9.47 -1.96
C ASP A 421 -21.96 -8.66 -0.84
N LEU A 422 -20.77 -8.09 -1.07
CA LEU A 422 -20.05 -7.34 -0.06
C LEU A 422 -20.72 -5.99 0.30
N PHE A 423 -21.27 -5.29 -0.72
CA PHE A 423 -21.84 -3.94 -0.55
C PHE A 423 -23.36 -3.99 -0.26
N ASP A 424 -23.74 -4.56 0.88
CA ASP A 424 -25.11 -4.47 1.36
C ASP A 424 -25.35 -3.09 2.02
N SER A 425 -26.35 -2.37 1.54
CA SER A 425 -26.74 -1.05 2.08
C SER A 425 -27.20 -1.08 3.55
N LYS A 426 -27.51 -2.27 4.08
CA LYS A 426 -27.86 -2.48 5.48
C LYS A 426 -26.63 -2.73 6.38
N HIS A 427 -25.46 -2.94 5.76
CA HIS A 427 -24.23 -3.19 6.52
C HIS A 427 -23.83 -1.92 7.31
N PRO A 428 -23.51 -2.02 8.62
CA PRO A 428 -23.21 -0.85 9.45
C PRO A 428 -22.00 -0.03 8.99
N GLY A 429 -21.08 -0.64 8.26
CA GLY A 429 -19.91 0.03 7.66
C GLY A 429 -20.17 0.65 6.28
N TYR A 430 -21.39 0.55 5.73
CA TYR A 430 -21.74 1.08 4.41
C TYR A 430 -22.11 2.56 4.48
N ARG A 431 -21.61 3.34 3.52
CA ARG A 431 -22.04 4.73 3.26
C ARG A 431 -22.13 4.97 1.76
N ARG A 432 -23.05 5.87 1.35
CA ARG A 432 -23.22 6.29 -0.03
C ARG A 432 -23.45 7.80 -0.14
N SER A 433 -22.82 8.42 -1.11
CA SER A 433 -23.12 9.77 -1.60
C SER A 433 -23.50 9.70 -3.07
N ASP A 434 -24.55 10.39 -3.48
CA ASP A 434 -24.99 10.45 -4.88
C ASP A 434 -25.39 11.88 -5.29
N SER A 435 -25.53 12.07 -6.60
CA SER A 435 -25.84 13.39 -7.20
C SER A 435 -27.30 13.82 -7.03
N GLY A 436 -28.18 12.96 -6.49
CA GLY A 436 -29.61 13.25 -6.31
C GLY A 436 -29.98 13.93 -4.98
N HIS A 437 -29.05 14.05 -4.05
CA HIS A 437 -29.26 14.63 -2.71
C HIS A 437 -28.46 15.92 -2.56
N ARG A 438 -28.73 16.93 -3.41
CA ARG A 438 -28.29 18.31 -3.21
C ARG A 438 -29.45 19.21 -2.85
#